data_1fc98b9fcf39d069064b811863566767
#
_entry.id   1fc98b9fcf39d069064b811863566767
#
_cell.length_a   1.000
_cell.length_b   1.000
_cell.length_c   1.000
_cell.angle_alpha   90.00
_cell.angle_beta   90.00
_cell.angle_gamma   90.00
#
_symmetry.space_group_name_H-M   'P 1'
#
loop_
_entity.id
_entity.type
_entity.pdbx_description
1 polymer ?
#
loop_
_entity_poly.entity_id
_entity_poly.type
_entity_poly.pdbx_seq_one_letter_code
_entity_poly.pdbx_strand_id
1 'polypeptide(L)'
;MANILIVDDSKTSRKILKEMLEDAGHTVIAECLNGEEGYLKYKELKPDLVTLDITMPKLDGLEALQLIKKSDEDAKVVMITAASQKEKMIQAIKYGAAEFIAKPYDSDDVKQVINRVLNF
;
A
#
# COMPACT_ATOMS: atom_id res chain seq x y z
N MET A 1 15.60 2.00 4.62
CA MET A 1 15.37 3.39 4.98
C MET A 1 13.99 3.63 5.52
N ALA A 2 12.95 3.32 4.77
CA ALA A 2 11.60 3.42 5.32
C ALA A 2 11.12 2.06 5.79
N ASN A 3 10.25 2.07 6.82
CA ASN A 3 9.55 0.89 7.29
C ASN A 3 8.21 0.81 6.55
N ILE A 4 7.99 -0.26 5.81
CA ILE A 4 6.84 -0.41 4.93
C ILE A 4 6.00 -1.62 5.34
N LEU A 5 4.68 -1.42 5.37
CA LEU A 5 3.70 -2.46 5.59
C LEU A 5 3.08 -2.83 4.24
N ILE A 6 3.05 -4.10 3.91
CA ILE A 6 2.41 -4.59 2.67
C ILE A 6 1.09 -5.26 3.02
N VAL A 7 0.02 -4.87 2.34
CA VAL A 7 -1.31 -5.46 2.51
C VAL A 7 -1.81 -5.94 1.15
N ASP A 8 -1.81 -7.25 0.94
CA ASP A 8 -2.19 -7.89 -0.31
C ASP A 8 -2.53 -9.35 -0.01
N ASP A 9 -3.65 -9.86 -0.53
CA ASP A 9 -4.07 -11.22 -0.28
C ASP A 9 -3.29 -12.26 -1.11
N SER A 10 -2.52 -11.84 -2.10
CA SER A 10 -1.73 -12.73 -2.95
C SER A 10 -0.31 -12.89 -2.41
N LYS A 11 0.03 -14.11 -2.00
CA LYS A 11 1.38 -14.43 -1.52
C LYS A 11 2.45 -14.13 -2.57
N THR A 12 2.17 -14.45 -3.84
CA THR A 12 3.12 -14.19 -4.93
C THR A 12 3.35 -12.70 -5.12
N SER A 13 2.27 -11.91 -5.14
CA SER A 13 2.37 -10.45 -5.26
C SER A 13 3.13 -9.83 -4.10
N ARG A 14 2.87 -10.29 -2.86
CA ARG A 14 3.61 -9.80 -1.69
C ARG A 14 5.09 -10.08 -1.80
N LYS A 15 5.45 -11.30 -2.23
CA LYS A 15 6.86 -11.68 -2.37
C LYS A 15 7.59 -10.80 -3.38
N ILE A 16 6.97 -10.58 -4.54
CA ILE A 16 7.56 -9.77 -5.59
C ILE A 16 7.75 -8.33 -5.11
N LEU A 17 6.72 -7.74 -4.54
CA LEU A 17 6.78 -6.36 -4.04
C LEU A 17 7.80 -6.22 -2.92
N LYS A 18 7.82 -7.16 -2.00
CA LYS A 18 8.80 -7.16 -0.90
C LYS A 18 10.23 -7.14 -1.42
N GLU A 19 10.53 -7.99 -2.41
CA GLU A 19 11.86 -8.03 -3.00
C GLU A 19 12.23 -6.68 -3.64
N MET A 20 11.31 -6.08 -4.37
CA MET A 20 11.52 -4.77 -5.00
C MET A 20 11.78 -3.69 -3.97
N LEU A 21 11.01 -3.66 -2.88
CA LEU A 21 11.17 -2.67 -1.82
C LEU A 21 12.48 -2.85 -1.06
N GLU A 22 12.83 -4.09 -0.76
CA GLU A 22 14.08 -4.38 -0.05
C GLU A 22 15.30 -4.07 -0.92
N ASP A 23 15.23 -4.36 -2.21
CA ASP A 23 16.30 -4.00 -3.16
C ASP A 23 16.47 -2.48 -3.26
N ALA A 24 15.42 -1.72 -3.02
CA ALA A 24 15.47 -0.25 -3.02
C ALA A 24 15.94 0.32 -1.67
N GLY A 25 16.27 -0.53 -0.69
CA GLY A 25 16.82 -0.10 0.59
C GLY A 25 15.79 0.08 1.70
N HIS A 26 14.54 -0.32 1.48
CA HIS A 26 13.49 -0.22 2.50
C HIS A 26 13.36 -1.52 3.28
N THR A 27 12.70 -1.46 4.43
CA THR A 27 12.44 -2.63 5.27
C THR A 27 10.95 -2.93 5.26
N VAL A 28 10.58 -4.14 4.87
CA VAL A 28 9.19 -4.60 4.98
C VAL A 28 9.00 -5.17 6.37
N ILE A 29 8.27 -4.45 7.21
CA ILE A 29 8.14 -4.80 8.64
C ILE A 29 7.00 -5.76 8.92
N ALA A 30 6.04 -5.89 8.02
CA ALA A 30 4.96 -6.87 8.14
C ALA A 30 4.24 -7.02 6.80
N GLU A 31 3.56 -8.15 6.66
CA GLU A 31 2.72 -8.46 5.51
C GLU A 31 1.36 -8.88 6.02
N CYS A 32 0.31 -8.33 5.44
CA CYS A 32 -1.06 -8.62 5.82
C CYS A 32 -1.86 -9.16 4.63
N LEU A 33 -2.87 -9.96 4.90
CA LEU A 33 -3.63 -10.70 3.89
C LEU A 33 -4.95 -10.04 3.51
N ASN A 34 -5.39 -9.07 4.29
CA ASN A 34 -6.68 -8.40 4.04
C ASN A 34 -6.67 -7.02 4.69
N GLY A 35 -7.71 -6.24 4.40
CA GLY A 35 -7.79 -4.85 4.88
C GLY A 35 -7.92 -4.72 6.39
N GLU A 36 -8.60 -5.67 7.04
CA GLU A 36 -8.74 -5.64 8.49
C GLU A 36 -7.38 -5.82 9.18
N GLU A 37 -6.62 -6.83 8.78
CA GLU A 37 -5.27 -7.04 9.30
C GLU A 37 -4.39 -5.83 9.02
N GLY A 38 -4.49 -5.27 7.81
CA GLY A 38 -3.72 -4.10 7.42
C GLY A 38 -3.98 -2.90 8.30
N TYR A 39 -5.24 -2.61 8.57
CA TYR A 39 -5.63 -1.52 9.45
C TYR A 39 -5.10 -1.73 10.87
N LEU A 40 -5.30 -2.91 11.43
CA LEU A 40 -4.85 -3.22 12.78
C LEU A 40 -3.33 -3.16 12.91
N LYS A 41 -2.61 -3.69 11.95
CA LYS A 41 -1.14 -3.63 11.93
C LYS A 41 -0.63 -2.22 11.73
N TYR A 42 -1.29 -1.41 10.92
CA TYR A 42 -0.93 -0.01 10.78
C TYR A 42 -0.99 0.72 12.12
N LYS A 43 -2.05 0.52 12.86
CA LYS A 43 -2.21 1.15 14.18
C LYS A 43 -1.14 0.69 15.18
N GLU A 44 -0.80 -0.60 15.13
CA GLU A 44 0.19 -1.19 16.02
C GLU A 44 1.62 -0.74 15.69
N LEU A 45 1.99 -0.82 14.42
CA LEU A 45 3.37 -0.64 13.99
C LEU A 45 3.72 0.77 13.53
N LYS A 46 2.73 1.54 13.11
CA LYS A 46 2.90 2.89 12.56
C LYS A 46 4.04 2.97 11.55
N PRO A 47 3.91 2.23 10.43
CA PRO A 47 4.96 2.23 9.42
C PRO A 47 5.09 3.61 8.77
N ASP A 48 6.20 3.83 8.09
CA ASP A 48 6.41 5.07 7.33
C ASP A 48 5.51 5.14 6.10
N LEU A 49 5.12 3.97 5.57
CA LEU A 49 4.29 3.86 4.39
C LEU A 49 3.60 2.51 4.39
N VAL A 50 2.39 2.46 3.83
CA VAL A 50 1.67 1.20 3.64
C VAL A 50 1.26 1.08 2.17
N THR A 51 1.43 -0.12 1.60
CA THR A 51 0.87 -0.44 0.28
C THR A 51 -0.38 -1.26 0.48
N LEU A 52 -1.47 -0.85 -0.17
CA LEU A 52 -2.78 -1.51 -0.08
C LEU A 52 -3.23 -1.95 -1.46
N ASP A 53 -3.48 -3.23 -1.64
CA ASP A 53 -4.19 -3.70 -2.82
C ASP A 53 -5.65 -3.26 -2.72
N ILE A 54 -6.23 -2.82 -3.82
CA ILE A 54 -7.62 -2.33 -3.82
C ILE A 54 -8.60 -3.46 -3.53
N THR A 55 -8.44 -4.62 -4.18
CA THR A 55 -9.38 -5.73 -4.04
C THR A 55 -8.83 -6.83 -3.15
N MET A 56 -9.47 -7.01 -1.99
CA MET A 56 -9.09 -8.04 -1.02
C MET A 56 -10.35 -8.58 -0.33
N PRO A 57 -10.30 -9.81 0.23
CA PRO A 57 -11.41 -10.33 1.00
C PRO A 57 -11.59 -9.59 2.32
N LYS A 58 -12.72 -9.78 2.96
CA LYS A 58 -13.15 -9.16 4.23
C LYS A 58 -13.28 -7.65 4.08
N LEU A 59 -12.24 -6.91 4.41
CA LEU A 59 -12.21 -5.46 4.27
C LEU A 59 -11.34 -5.13 3.06
N ASP A 60 -11.90 -4.52 2.02
CA ASP A 60 -11.12 -4.21 0.81
C ASP A 60 -10.19 -3.00 1.01
N GLY A 61 -9.39 -2.71 -0.02
CA GLY A 61 -8.40 -1.64 0.08
C GLY A 61 -8.99 -0.26 0.30
N LEU A 62 -10.15 0.04 -0.30
CA LEU A 62 -10.79 1.35 -0.10
C LEU A 62 -11.28 1.50 1.33
N GLU A 63 -11.88 0.47 1.88
CA GLU A 63 -12.35 0.48 3.26
C GLU A 63 -11.20 0.61 4.24
N ALA A 64 -10.13 -0.16 4.01
CA ALA A 64 -8.93 -0.08 4.83
C ALA A 64 -8.29 1.31 4.78
N LEU A 65 -8.22 1.91 3.58
CA LEU A 65 -7.70 3.25 3.40
C LEU A 65 -8.47 4.27 4.24
N GLN A 66 -9.79 4.21 4.19
CA GLN A 66 -10.63 5.13 4.96
C GLN A 66 -10.38 5.00 6.46
N LEU A 67 -10.30 3.77 6.96
CA LEU A 67 -10.02 3.52 8.38
C LEU A 67 -8.63 4.01 8.78
N ILE A 68 -7.63 3.75 7.97
CA ILE A 68 -6.26 4.18 8.24
C ILE A 68 -6.17 5.71 8.27
N LYS A 69 -6.74 6.38 7.26
CA LYS A 69 -6.70 7.85 7.19
C LYS A 69 -7.52 8.49 8.30
N LYS A 70 -8.59 7.86 8.74
CA LYS A 70 -9.39 8.36 9.87
C LYS A 70 -8.62 8.26 11.18
N SER A 71 -7.80 7.22 11.34
CA SER A 71 -6.98 7.05 12.55
C SER A 71 -5.71 7.89 12.51
N ASP A 72 -5.20 8.20 11.32
CA ASP A 72 -3.96 8.94 11.12
C ASP A 72 -4.03 9.70 9.79
N GLU A 73 -4.35 11.00 9.85
CA GLU A 73 -4.47 11.84 8.66
C GLU A 73 -3.18 11.92 7.85
N ASP A 74 -2.03 11.74 8.50
CA ASP A 74 -0.72 11.85 7.86
C ASP A 74 -0.23 10.51 7.30
N ALA A 75 -1.04 9.46 7.40
CA ALA A 75 -0.67 8.15 6.88
C ALA A 75 -0.35 8.23 5.38
N LYS A 76 0.78 7.65 5.00
CA LYS A 76 1.20 7.59 3.60
C LYS A 76 0.76 6.23 3.04
N VAL A 77 -0.28 6.27 2.23
CA VAL A 77 -0.89 5.07 1.65
C VAL A 77 -0.70 5.06 0.15
N VAL A 78 -0.08 4.00 -0.36
CA VAL A 78 0.09 3.77 -1.80
C VAL A 78 -0.84 2.63 -2.19
N MET A 79 -1.77 2.90 -3.12
CA MET A 79 -2.70 1.88 -3.60
C MET A 79 -2.06 1.07 -4.72
N ILE A 80 -2.32 -0.23 -4.72
CA ILE A 80 -1.94 -1.10 -5.82
C ILE A 80 -3.22 -1.44 -6.58
N THR A 81 -3.24 -1.17 -7.88
CA THR A 81 -4.47 -1.25 -8.67
C THR A 81 -4.27 -1.99 -9.99
N ALA A 82 -5.31 -2.67 -10.47
CA ALA A 82 -5.36 -3.21 -11.82
C ALA A 82 -6.02 -2.19 -12.75
N ALA A 83 -5.79 -2.32 -14.06
CA ALA A 83 -6.37 -1.42 -15.06
C ALA A 83 -7.90 -1.36 -15.00
N SER A 84 -8.55 -2.46 -14.61
CA SER A 84 -10.00 -2.56 -14.51
C SER A 84 -10.60 -1.82 -13.32
N GLN A 85 -9.78 -1.25 -12.44
CA GLN A 85 -10.20 -0.66 -11.17
C GLN A 85 -10.09 0.86 -11.15
N LYS A 86 -10.18 1.50 -12.31
CA LYS A 86 -9.99 2.94 -12.46
C LYS A 86 -10.91 3.76 -11.55
N GLU A 87 -12.19 3.38 -11.45
CA GLU A 87 -13.16 4.12 -10.62
C GLU A 87 -12.80 4.04 -9.14
N LYS A 88 -12.39 2.85 -8.69
CA LYS A 88 -11.95 2.66 -7.30
C LYS A 88 -10.68 3.44 -7.00
N MET A 89 -9.78 3.52 -7.97
CA MET A 89 -8.56 4.31 -7.85
C MET A 89 -8.89 5.80 -7.66
N ILE A 90 -9.84 6.32 -8.43
CA ILE A 90 -10.28 7.71 -8.30
C ILE A 90 -10.85 7.95 -6.91
N GLN A 91 -11.66 7.01 -6.39
CA GLN A 91 -12.19 7.10 -5.04
C GLN A 91 -11.07 7.08 -4.00
N ALA A 92 -10.05 6.25 -4.20
CA ALA A 92 -8.92 6.18 -3.27
C ALA A 92 -8.19 7.51 -3.17
N ILE A 93 -7.98 8.19 -4.29
CA ILE A 93 -7.36 9.51 -4.28
C ILE A 93 -8.21 10.50 -3.48
N LYS A 94 -9.54 10.46 -3.65
CA LYS A 94 -10.45 11.32 -2.89
C LYS A 94 -10.40 11.05 -1.40
N TYR A 95 -10.16 9.80 -1.00
CA TYR A 95 -10.05 9.41 0.41
C TYR A 95 -8.66 9.66 1.00
N GLY A 96 -7.75 10.22 0.21
CA GLY A 96 -6.45 10.63 0.72
C GLY A 96 -5.29 9.70 0.45
N ALA A 97 -5.41 8.75 -0.48
CA ALA A 97 -4.26 7.96 -0.90
C ALA A 97 -3.21 8.90 -1.49
N ALA A 98 -1.94 8.67 -1.13
CA ALA A 98 -0.85 9.53 -1.59
C ALA A 98 -0.53 9.31 -3.06
N GLU A 99 -0.53 8.06 -3.50
CA GLU A 99 -0.18 7.64 -4.86
C GLU A 99 -0.79 6.28 -5.15
N PHE A 100 -0.64 5.84 -6.40
CA PHE A 100 -1.01 4.48 -6.77
C PHE A 100 0.05 3.87 -7.69
N ILE A 101 0.09 2.55 -7.74
CA ILE A 101 0.95 1.78 -8.65
C ILE A 101 0.03 0.85 -9.44
N ALA A 102 0.04 0.95 -10.76
CA ALA A 102 -0.80 0.14 -11.63
C ALA A 102 -0.11 -1.16 -12.01
N LYS A 103 -0.83 -2.27 -11.94
CA LYS A 103 -0.35 -3.57 -12.41
C LYS A 103 -0.49 -3.67 -13.93
N PRO A 104 0.45 -4.24 -14.65
CA PRO A 104 1.74 -4.74 -14.17
C PRO A 104 2.73 -3.60 -13.92
N TYR A 105 3.60 -3.77 -12.95
CA TYR A 105 4.62 -2.77 -12.63
C TYR A 105 6.01 -3.43 -12.57
N ASP A 106 7.06 -2.62 -12.71
CA ASP A 106 8.43 -3.07 -12.55
C ASP A 106 9.09 -2.37 -11.36
N SER A 107 10.36 -2.71 -11.10
CA SER A 107 11.11 -2.14 -9.98
C SER A 107 11.24 -0.63 -10.06
N ASP A 108 11.41 -0.08 -11.25
CA ASP A 108 11.57 1.37 -11.44
C ASP A 108 10.27 2.10 -11.13
N ASP A 109 9.12 1.55 -11.55
CA ASP A 109 7.81 2.11 -11.24
C ASP A 109 7.61 2.21 -9.73
N VAL A 110 7.88 1.11 -9.03
CA VAL A 110 7.74 1.03 -7.57
C VAL A 110 8.67 2.04 -6.90
N LYS A 111 9.93 2.04 -7.29
CA LYS A 111 10.94 2.93 -6.70
C LYS A 111 10.57 4.40 -6.86
N GLN A 112 10.11 4.80 -8.05
CA GLN A 112 9.73 6.19 -8.31
C GLN A 112 8.55 6.63 -7.45
N VAL A 113 7.51 5.79 -7.35
CA VAL A 113 6.32 6.13 -6.56
C VAL A 113 6.68 6.22 -5.08
N ILE A 114 7.40 5.24 -4.56
CA ILE A 114 7.78 5.22 -3.14
C ILE A 114 8.64 6.43 -2.79
N ASN A 115 9.61 6.77 -3.64
CA ASN A 115 10.47 7.94 -3.41
C ASN A 115 9.68 9.24 -3.42
N ARG A 116 8.71 9.40 -4.33
CA ARG A 116 7.86 10.59 -4.36
C ARG A 116 7.04 10.72 -3.07
N VAL A 117 6.46 9.62 -2.62
CA VAL A 117 5.62 9.64 -1.42
C VAL A 117 6.45 9.94 -0.17
N LEU A 118 7.66 9.42 -0.10
CA LEU A 118 8.57 9.64 1.03
C LEU A 118 9.40 10.93 0.90
N ASN A 119 9.26 11.67 -0.19
CA ASN A 119 9.97 12.92 -0.45
C ASN A 119 11.49 12.76 -0.55
N PHE A 120 11.90 11.73 -1.26
CA PHE A 120 13.33 11.51 -1.53
C PHE A 120 13.76 12.12 -2.85
#